data_bc3ceaab6b8051d746be28610a671333
#
_entry.id   bc3ceaab6b8051d746be28610a671333
#
_cell.length_a   1.000
_cell.length_b   1.000
_cell.length_c   1.000
_cell.angle_alpha   90.00
_cell.angle_beta   90.00
_cell.angle_gamma   90.00
#
_symmetry.space_group_name_H-M   'P 1'
#
loop_
_entity.id
_entity.type
_entity.pdbx_description
1 polymer ?
#
loop_
_entity_poly.entity_id
_entity_poly.type
_entity_poly.pdbx_seq_one_letter_code
_entity_poly.pdbx_strand_id
1 'polypeptide(L)'
;MEDLHPAAAEQALPDGWLVDREQVRCFAKNVALYVVTYISQGLKVKGYLVVPGDCVPCPPLIYCRGGIRKVGMVRIRRIVSMARRGFVVFAPFYRGNEGGEGREDFGGEDRFDVHSAVPLVRSLPEVAPCPVTLIGFSRGAVNALLTAKECDGVGPVVIWGGVSDLFQTYEERVDLRRMLKRVVGHPRKDPEQYERRSAVYWADRIRSPVLIVHGTCDPQVGVGQARKLAEALERAGKDYAMELYEGLQHRFPKEEDERALDAVFAWVRSKLARHAAESV
;
A
#
# COMPACT_ATOMS: atom_id res chain seq x y z
N MET A 1 2.80 21.37 53.35
CA MET A 1 2.17 21.59 52.05
C MET A 1 3.21 21.13 51.02
N GLU A 2 3.10 19.88 50.62
CA GLU A 2 3.95 19.32 49.56
C GLU A 2 3.34 19.69 48.23
N ASP A 3 4.10 20.48 47.45
CA ASP A 3 3.75 20.82 46.08
C ASP A 3 3.84 19.56 45.21
N LEU A 4 2.68 18.98 44.90
CA LEU A 4 2.54 17.98 43.88
C LEU A 4 2.80 18.65 42.47
N HIS A 5 4.02 18.50 41.96
CA HIS A 5 4.27 18.79 40.57
C HIS A 5 3.31 17.97 39.72
N PRO A 6 2.55 18.59 38.80
CA PRO A 6 1.78 17.82 37.84
C PRO A 6 2.76 17.03 36.96
N ALA A 7 2.56 15.71 36.92
CA ALA A 7 3.27 14.82 36.00
C ALA A 7 3.18 15.41 34.60
N ALA A 8 4.32 15.68 33.97
CA ALA A 8 4.38 16.11 32.58
C ALA A 8 3.60 15.11 31.72
N ALA A 9 2.55 15.57 31.07
CA ALA A 9 1.79 14.75 30.15
C ALA A 9 2.78 14.22 29.10
N GLU A 10 2.97 12.91 29.06
CA GLU A 10 3.80 12.23 28.06
C GLU A 10 3.24 12.62 26.68
N GLN A 11 3.94 13.48 25.94
CA GLN A 11 3.49 13.93 24.63
C GLN A 11 3.38 12.70 23.72
N ALA A 12 2.17 12.44 23.21
CA ALA A 12 1.95 11.35 22.28
C ALA A 12 2.86 11.51 21.06
N LEU A 13 3.60 10.47 20.72
CA LEU A 13 4.48 10.46 19.56
C LEU A 13 3.66 10.64 18.27
N PRO A 14 4.12 11.44 17.31
CA PRO A 14 3.37 11.70 16.07
C PRO A 14 3.30 10.46 15.18
N ASP A 15 2.28 10.43 14.31
CA ASP A 15 2.13 9.40 13.28
C ASP A 15 3.37 9.36 12.37
N GLY A 16 3.85 8.16 12.07
CA GLY A 16 5.06 7.93 11.32
C GLY A 16 6.35 8.02 12.14
N TRP A 17 6.29 8.28 13.44
CA TRP A 17 7.49 8.27 14.29
C TRP A 17 8.13 6.90 14.31
N LEU A 18 9.42 6.84 13.95
CA LEU A 18 10.24 5.62 14.03
C LEU A 18 10.54 5.31 15.49
N VAL A 19 9.99 4.21 16.01
CA VAL A 19 10.21 3.75 17.39
C VAL A 19 11.43 2.84 17.48
N ASP A 20 11.56 1.91 16.51
CA ASP A 20 12.63 0.91 16.50
C ASP A 20 12.92 0.43 15.07
N ARG A 21 14.18 0.05 14.82
CA ARG A 21 14.64 -0.48 13.54
C ARG A 21 15.67 -1.59 13.80
N GLU A 22 15.23 -2.83 13.71
CA GLU A 22 16.04 -4.02 13.93
C GLU A 22 16.45 -4.62 12.58
N GLN A 23 17.76 -4.79 12.35
CA GLN A 23 18.24 -5.48 11.17
C GLN A 23 18.03 -6.98 11.30
N VAL A 24 17.41 -7.59 10.29
CA VAL A 24 17.16 -9.03 10.24
C VAL A 24 17.92 -9.69 9.11
N ARG A 25 18.19 -10.98 9.26
CA ARG A 25 18.96 -11.72 8.26
C ARG A 25 18.25 -11.74 6.90
N CYS A 26 18.93 -11.28 5.88
CA CYS A 26 18.50 -11.38 4.48
C CYS A 26 19.53 -12.17 3.68
N PHE A 27 19.08 -13.17 2.91
CA PHE A 27 19.95 -13.97 2.04
C PHE A 27 20.19 -13.31 0.66
N ALA A 28 19.54 -12.19 0.38
CA ALA A 28 19.74 -11.45 -0.84
C ALA A 28 21.00 -10.57 -0.74
N LYS A 29 21.86 -10.64 -1.75
CA LYS A 29 23.03 -9.75 -1.83
C LYS A 29 22.60 -8.32 -2.15
N ASN A 30 23.39 -7.35 -1.68
CA ASN A 30 23.24 -5.92 -1.94
C ASN A 30 21.90 -5.31 -1.49
N VAL A 31 21.30 -5.85 -0.42
CA VAL A 31 20.15 -5.27 0.26
C VAL A 31 20.25 -5.50 1.76
N ALA A 32 19.84 -4.51 2.55
CA ALA A 32 19.63 -4.64 3.98
C ALA A 32 18.12 -4.75 4.26
N LEU A 33 17.73 -5.70 5.13
CA LEU A 33 16.36 -5.93 5.56
C LEU A 33 16.22 -5.60 7.04
N TYR A 34 15.18 -4.84 7.36
CA TYR A 34 14.87 -4.47 8.74
C TYR A 34 13.41 -4.78 9.07
N VAL A 35 13.15 -5.09 10.34
CA VAL A 35 11.82 -4.94 10.95
C VAL A 35 11.80 -3.56 11.60
N VAL A 36 10.80 -2.77 11.23
CA VAL A 36 10.59 -1.41 11.74
C VAL A 36 9.34 -1.38 12.60
N THR A 37 9.41 -0.74 13.76
CA THR A 37 8.26 -0.37 14.59
C THR A 37 8.05 1.13 14.49
N TYR A 38 6.82 1.56 14.23
CA TYR A 38 6.47 2.98 14.09
C TYR A 38 5.08 3.27 14.66
N ILE A 39 4.79 4.55 14.87
CA ILE A 39 3.50 4.99 15.41
C ILE A 39 2.48 5.19 14.29
N SER A 40 1.28 4.67 14.51
CA SER A 40 0.09 4.88 13.67
C SER A 40 -1.13 5.03 14.55
N GLN A 41 -1.72 6.23 14.61
CA GLN A 41 -2.86 6.55 15.47
C GLN A 41 -2.62 6.17 16.95
N GLY A 42 -1.42 6.48 17.45
CA GLY A 42 -1.01 6.12 18.81
C GLY A 42 -0.65 4.65 19.02
N LEU A 43 -0.82 3.78 18.01
CA LEU A 43 -0.47 2.37 18.09
C LEU A 43 0.96 2.13 17.61
N LYS A 44 1.67 1.20 18.23
CA LYS A 44 2.94 0.65 17.72
C LYS A 44 2.63 -0.42 16.67
N VAL A 45 2.86 -0.10 15.41
CA VAL A 45 2.69 -1.01 14.28
C VAL A 45 4.03 -1.35 13.64
N LYS A 46 4.07 -2.43 12.87
CA LYS A 46 5.33 -2.93 12.31
C LYS A 46 5.28 -3.14 10.81
N GLY A 47 6.46 -3.16 10.18
CA GLY A 47 6.63 -3.47 8.77
C GLY A 47 8.05 -3.89 8.44
N TYR A 48 8.25 -4.43 7.23
CA TYR A 48 9.57 -4.62 6.67
C TYR A 48 10.04 -3.36 5.96
N LEU A 49 11.31 -3.01 6.17
CA LEU A 49 12.03 -2.02 5.38
C LEU A 49 13.18 -2.72 4.64
N VAL A 50 13.26 -2.54 3.33
CA VAL A 50 14.36 -3.02 2.50
C VAL A 50 15.07 -1.82 1.91
N VAL A 51 16.38 -1.73 2.19
CA VAL A 51 17.25 -0.68 1.68
C VAL A 51 18.23 -1.32 0.68
N PRO A 52 18.30 -0.86 -0.59
CA PRO A 52 19.29 -1.32 -1.54
C PRO A 52 20.69 -0.81 -1.16
N GLY A 53 21.72 -1.65 -1.36
CA GLY A 53 23.10 -1.29 -1.02
C GLY A 53 23.78 -0.36 -2.03
N ASP A 54 23.33 -0.38 -3.28
CA ASP A 54 24.05 0.25 -4.40
C ASP A 54 23.51 1.66 -4.74
N CYS A 55 22.43 2.11 -4.12
CA CYS A 55 21.77 3.37 -4.42
C CYS A 55 21.24 4.00 -3.12
N VAL A 56 21.89 5.03 -2.62
CA VAL A 56 21.44 5.83 -1.47
C VAL A 56 21.82 7.29 -1.74
N PRO A 57 20.83 8.24 -1.72
CA PRO A 57 19.40 8.06 -1.48
C PRO A 57 18.63 7.51 -2.69
N CYS A 58 17.61 6.68 -2.42
CA CYS A 58 16.75 6.09 -3.45
C CYS A 58 15.29 6.55 -3.31
N PRO A 59 14.48 6.50 -4.40
CA PRO A 59 13.06 6.78 -4.34
C PRO A 59 12.33 5.87 -3.35
N PRO A 60 11.38 6.41 -2.55
CA PRO A 60 10.59 5.62 -1.61
C PRO A 60 9.43 4.88 -2.28
N LEU A 61 9.18 3.66 -1.80
CA LEU A 61 8.06 2.84 -2.20
C LEU A 61 7.41 2.19 -0.99
N ILE A 62 6.09 2.28 -0.87
CA ILE A 62 5.31 1.52 0.11
C ILE A 62 4.54 0.41 -0.61
N TYR A 63 4.79 -0.83 -0.20
CA TYR A 63 4.07 -2.01 -0.71
C TYR A 63 2.94 -2.39 0.23
N CYS A 64 1.71 -2.19 -0.23
CA CYS A 64 0.48 -2.56 0.47
C CYS A 64 0.09 -4.00 0.13
N ARG A 65 0.27 -4.92 1.09
CA ARG A 65 -0.04 -6.33 0.92
C ARG A 65 -1.53 -6.62 0.80
N GLY A 66 -1.86 -7.74 0.17
CA GLY A 66 -3.21 -8.30 0.15
C GLY A 66 -3.56 -9.15 1.38
N GLY A 67 -4.73 -9.80 1.32
CA GLY A 67 -5.23 -10.69 2.37
C GLY A 67 -5.59 -9.96 3.67
N ILE A 68 -5.89 -10.71 4.72
CA ILE A 68 -6.21 -10.19 6.05
C ILE A 68 -5.63 -11.12 7.12
N ARG A 69 -5.16 -10.56 8.24
CA ARG A 69 -4.48 -11.29 9.32
C ARG A 69 -3.28 -12.08 8.76
N LYS A 70 -3.15 -13.34 9.11
CA LYS A 70 -2.06 -14.24 8.68
C LYS A 70 -2.12 -14.63 7.19
N VAL A 71 -3.21 -14.28 6.47
CA VAL A 71 -3.34 -14.58 5.04
C VAL A 71 -2.71 -13.45 4.22
N GLY A 72 -1.87 -13.79 3.24
CA GLY A 72 -1.27 -12.82 2.34
C GLY A 72 -0.18 -11.94 2.97
N MET A 73 0.50 -12.43 4.00
CA MET A 73 1.62 -11.72 4.64
C MET A 73 2.69 -11.31 3.63
N VAL A 74 3.42 -10.26 3.96
CA VAL A 74 4.48 -9.72 3.10
C VAL A 74 5.52 -10.79 2.80
N ARG A 75 5.78 -11.01 1.51
CA ARG A 75 6.81 -11.95 1.05
C ARG A 75 8.12 -11.20 0.87
N ILE A 76 9.13 -11.54 1.66
CA ILE A 76 10.45 -10.89 1.61
C ILE A 76 11.00 -10.90 0.17
N ARG A 77 10.88 -12.00 -0.57
CA ARG A 77 11.35 -12.07 -1.97
C ARG A 77 10.71 -11.01 -2.86
N ARG A 78 9.42 -10.69 -2.65
CA ARG A 78 8.69 -9.69 -3.43
C ARG A 78 9.24 -8.28 -3.19
N ILE A 79 9.38 -7.89 -1.93
CA ILE A 79 9.88 -6.56 -1.57
C ILE A 79 11.37 -6.39 -1.89
N VAL A 80 12.16 -7.46 -1.79
CA VAL A 80 13.57 -7.48 -2.23
C VAL A 80 13.68 -7.31 -3.75
N SER A 81 12.81 -7.99 -4.53
CA SER A 81 12.77 -7.81 -6.00
C SER A 81 12.46 -6.36 -6.39
N MET A 82 11.57 -5.69 -5.64
CA MET A 82 11.28 -4.27 -5.82
C MET A 82 12.48 -3.39 -5.44
N ALA A 83 13.12 -3.65 -4.29
CA ALA A 83 14.27 -2.89 -3.83
C ALA A 83 15.46 -2.98 -4.78
N ARG A 84 15.70 -4.14 -5.39
CA ARG A 84 16.74 -4.33 -6.42
C ARG A 84 16.52 -3.50 -7.69
N ARG A 85 15.34 -2.94 -7.87
CA ARG A 85 15.02 -1.98 -8.92
C ARG A 85 15.33 -0.53 -8.53
N GLY A 86 16.08 -0.33 -7.42
CA GLY A 86 16.57 0.98 -6.99
C GLY A 86 15.55 1.78 -6.18
N PHE A 87 14.78 1.13 -5.32
CA PHE A 87 13.83 1.77 -4.41
C PHE A 87 14.09 1.37 -2.96
N VAL A 88 13.95 2.31 -2.04
CA VAL A 88 13.75 1.96 -0.63
C VAL A 88 12.32 1.50 -0.46
N VAL A 89 12.13 0.24 -0.05
CA VAL A 89 10.80 -0.38 0.02
C VAL A 89 10.38 -0.58 1.45
N PHE A 90 9.27 0.02 1.83
CA PHE A 90 8.60 -0.25 3.10
C PHE A 90 7.32 -1.05 2.87
N ALA A 91 7.07 -2.05 3.71
CA ALA A 91 5.90 -2.93 3.60
C ALA A 91 5.25 -3.12 4.97
N PRO A 92 4.22 -2.32 5.32
CA PRO A 92 3.53 -2.45 6.60
C PRO A 92 2.86 -3.82 6.73
N PHE A 93 2.94 -4.40 7.93
CA PHE A 93 2.23 -5.64 8.25
C PHE A 93 0.74 -5.40 8.49
N TYR A 94 0.36 -4.14 8.69
CA TYR A 94 -0.86 -3.61 9.26
C TYR A 94 -1.02 -3.97 10.75
N ARG A 95 -1.77 -3.13 11.45
CA ARG A 95 -2.05 -3.27 12.88
C ARG A 95 -2.53 -4.67 13.26
N GLY A 96 -2.11 -5.14 14.43
CA GLY A 96 -2.46 -6.47 14.95
C GLY A 96 -1.70 -7.64 14.30
N ASN A 97 -0.66 -7.39 13.48
CA ASN A 97 0.16 -8.43 12.88
C ASN A 97 1.62 -8.35 13.34
N GLU A 98 2.29 -9.52 13.44
CA GLU A 98 3.72 -9.68 13.74
C GLU A 98 4.17 -8.90 15.00
N GLY A 99 3.34 -8.92 16.05
CA GLY A 99 3.59 -8.22 17.31
C GLY A 99 3.28 -6.72 17.28
N GLY A 100 2.64 -6.21 16.23
CA GLY A 100 2.05 -4.87 16.22
C GLY A 100 0.73 -4.82 16.99
N GLU A 101 0.42 -3.65 17.53
CA GLU A 101 -0.82 -3.37 18.27
C GLU A 101 -2.04 -3.19 17.36
N GLY A 102 -3.24 -3.21 17.93
CA GLY A 102 -4.50 -2.96 17.24
C GLY A 102 -5.03 -4.17 16.46
N ARG A 103 -5.87 -3.89 15.45
CA ARG A 103 -6.53 -4.92 14.64
C ARG A 103 -6.88 -4.39 13.26
N GLU A 104 -6.51 -5.11 12.21
CA GLU A 104 -6.85 -4.76 10.83
C GLU A 104 -8.32 -5.03 10.50
N ASP A 105 -8.90 -4.21 9.61
CA ASP A 105 -10.31 -4.19 9.28
C ASP A 105 -10.63 -3.92 7.80
N PHE A 106 -9.71 -4.27 6.90
CA PHE A 106 -9.93 -4.22 5.45
C PHE A 106 -10.10 -2.79 4.87
N GLY A 107 -9.19 -1.89 5.18
CA GLY A 107 -9.22 -0.49 4.68
C GLY A 107 -10.10 0.43 5.52
N GLY A 108 -10.38 0.06 6.77
CA GLY A 108 -10.92 0.94 7.78
C GLY A 108 -9.81 1.68 8.51
N GLU A 109 -9.62 1.35 9.79
CA GLU A 109 -8.56 1.96 10.59
C GLU A 109 -7.14 1.52 10.15
N ASP A 110 -7.00 0.34 9.56
CA ASP A 110 -5.71 -0.15 9.08
C ASP A 110 -5.15 0.64 7.86
N ARG A 111 -5.94 1.52 7.23
CA ARG A 111 -5.42 2.46 6.22
C ARG A 111 -4.44 3.46 6.82
N PHE A 112 -4.64 3.85 8.09
CA PHE A 112 -3.76 4.79 8.77
C PHE A 112 -2.35 4.25 8.96
N ASP A 113 -2.16 2.93 8.95
CA ASP A 113 -0.82 2.34 8.99
C ASP A 113 -0.04 2.62 7.70
N VAL A 114 -0.74 2.79 6.57
CA VAL A 114 -0.12 3.24 5.31
C VAL A 114 0.02 4.76 5.29
N HIS A 115 -0.97 5.50 5.78
CA HIS A 115 -0.89 6.96 5.92
C HIS A 115 0.33 7.36 6.75
N SER A 116 0.50 6.76 7.93
CA SER A 116 1.63 7.01 8.84
C SER A 116 2.96 6.50 8.27
N ALA A 117 2.94 5.52 7.37
CA ALA A 117 4.13 5.06 6.66
C ALA A 117 4.66 6.11 5.65
N VAL A 118 3.81 7.01 5.14
CA VAL A 118 4.26 8.07 4.21
C VAL A 118 5.27 9.01 4.88
N PRO A 119 4.98 9.68 6.00
CA PRO A 119 5.98 10.51 6.68
C PRO A 119 7.16 9.66 7.22
N LEU A 120 6.91 8.44 7.69
CA LEU A 120 8.00 7.55 8.13
C LEU A 120 9.05 7.37 7.04
N VAL A 121 8.66 6.89 5.85
CA VAL A 121 9.65 6.59 4.80
C VAL A 121 10.34 7.86 4.30
N ARG A 122 9.65 9.00 4.26
CA ARG A 122 10.22 10.29 3.86
C ARG A 122 11.22 10.86 4.87
N SER A 123 11.18 10.43 6.13
CA SER A 123 12.13 10.85 7.17
C SER A 123 13.43 10.02 7.17
N LEU A 124 13.48 8.91 6.43
CA LEU A 124 14.65 8.02 6.42
C LEU A 124 15.80 8.64 5.61
N PRO A 125 17.05 8.61 6.13
CA PRO A 125 18.21 9.18 5.44
C PRO A 125 18.54 8.50 4.11
N GLU A 126 18.10 7.25 3.93
CA GLU A 126 18.30 6.49 2.69
C GLU A 126 17.35 6.86 1.56
N VAL A 127 16.37 7.73 1.84
CA VAL A 127 15.27 8.07 0.92
C VAL A 127 15.53 9.40 0.22
N ALA A 128 15.38 9.39 -1.10
CA ALA A 128 15.46 10.59 -1.92
C ALA A 128 14.24 11.51 -1.66
N PRO A 129 14.40 12.86 -1.72
CA PRO A 129 13.32 13.83 -1.50
C PRO A 129 12.36 13.88 -2.70
N CYS A 130 11.62 12.82 -2.94
CA CYS A 130 10.61 12.72 -4.00
C CYS A 130 9.31 12.10 -3.47
N PRO A 131 8.20 12.17 -4.22
CA PRO A 131 6.93 11.57 -3.81
C PRO A 131 7.01 10.06 -3.61
N VAL A 132 6.24 9.56 -2.65
CA VAL A 132 6.20 8.13 -2.30
C VAL A 132 5.41 7.35 -3.33
N THR A 133 6.01 6.35 -3.95
CA THR A 133 5.31 5.39 -4.80
C THR A 133 4.51 4.41 -3.95
N LEU A 134 3.26 4.14 -4.32
CA LEU A 134 2.46 3.10 -3.68
C LEU A 134 2.23 1.92 -4.64
N ILE A 135 2.41 0.71 -4.15
CA ILE A 135 2.00 -0.51 -4.88
C ILE A 135 1.01 -1.28 -4.01
N GLY A 136 -0.25 -1.33 -4.42
CA GLY A 136 -1.32 -2.07 -3.77
C GLY A 136 -1.60 -3.39 -4.47
N PHE A 137 -1.39 -4.52 -3.79
CA PHE A 137 -1.71 -5.85 -4.29
C PHE A 137 -3.02 -6.36 -3.68
N SER A 138 -3.97 -6.83 -4.53
CA SER A 138 -5.23 -7.42 -4.05
C SER A 138 -5.99 -6.45 -3.13
N ARG A 139 -6.36 -6.85 -1.91
CA ARG A 139 -6.90 -5.94 -0.88
C ARG A 139 -6.02 -4.71 -0.62
N GLY A 140 -4.70 -4.84 -0.74
CA GLY A 140 -3.78 -3.71 -0.53
C GLY A 140 -4.04 -2.52 -1.45
N ALA A 141 -4.76 -2.73 -2.56
CA ALA A 141 -5.24 -1.67 -3.44
C ALA A 141 -6.17 -0.69 -2.71
N VAL A 142 -7.03 -1.18 -1.80
CA VAL A 142 -7.93 -0.34 -0.99
C VAL A 142 -7.12 0.65 -0.16
N ASN A 143 -6.11 0.16 0.58
CA ASN A 143 -5.27 1.01 1.42
C ASN A 143 -4.40 1.98 0.58
N ALA A 144 -3.84 1.51 -0.55
CA ALA A 144 -3.04 2.36 -1.43
C ALA A 144 -3.87 3.50 -2.04
N LEU A 145 -5.08 3.20 -2.54
CA LEU A 145 -5.96 4.21 -3.13
C LEU A 145 -6.52 5.18 -2.09
N LEU A 146 -6.87 4.71 -0.88
CA LEU A 146 -7.26 5.58 0.23
C LEU A 146 -6.11 6.52 0.63
N THR A 147 -4.88 6.02 0.70
CA THR A 147 -3.69 6.83 0.99
C THR A 147 -3.45 7.87 -0.11
N ALA A 148 -3.58 7.49 -1.39
CA ALA A 148 -3.45 8.43 -2.51
C ALA A 148 -4.53 9.53 -2.52
N LYS A 149 -5.71 9.22 -1.98
CA LYS A 149 -6.81 10.18 -1.83
C LYS A 149 -6.63 11.12 -0.63
N GLU A 150 -6.10 10.61 0.48
CA GLU A 150 -6.17 11.26 1.81
C GLU A 150 -4.83 11.86 2.26
N CYS A 151 -3.70 11.47 1.65
CA CYS A 151 -2.36 11.92 2.04
C CYS A 151 -1.68 12.76 0.96
N ASP A 152 -0.94 13.78 1.41
CA ASP A 152 0.00 14.51 0.56
C ASP A 152 1.35 13.77 0.44
N GLY A 153 2.12 14.13 -0.59
CA GLY A 153 3.43 13.53 -0.85
C GLY A 153 3.39 12.13 -1.45
N VAL A 154 2.20 11.68 -1.89
CA VAL A 154 2.03 10.45 -2.67
C VAL A 154 2.22 10.74 -4.15
N GLY A 155 3.11 9.98 -4.79
CA GLY A 155 3.38 9.99 -6.22
C GLY A 155 2.62 8.92 -6.98
N PRO A 156 3.28 8.19 -7.90
CA PRO A 156 2.62 7.14 -8.70
C PRO A 156 2.02 6.03 -7.84
N VAL A 157 0.84 5.55 -8.23
CA VAL A 157 0.13 4.46 -7.56
C VAL A 157 -0.06 3.30 -8.53
N VAL A 158 0.36 2.11 -8.13
CA VAL A 158 0.18 0.87 -8.91
C VAL A 158 -0.82 -0.03 -8.21
N ILE A 159 -1.86 -0.45 -8.91
CA ILE A 159 -2.90 -1.35 -8.43
C ILE A 159 -2.76 -2.68 -9.16
N TRP A 160 -2.29 -3.70 -8.45
CA TRP A 160 -2.02 -5.01 -9.03
C TRP A 160 -3.04 -6.05 -8.55
N GLY A 161 -3.87 -6.56 -9.46
CA GLY A 161 -4.96 -7.49 -9.12
C GLY A 161 -5.84 -6.95 -7.99
N GLY A 162 -6.10 -5.63 -8.01
CA GLY A 162 -6.58 -4.88 -6.86
C GLY A 162 -8.09 -4.81 -6.74
N VAL A 163 -8.58 -4.78 -5.50
CA VAL A 163 -9.98 -4.48 -5.16
C VAL A 163 -10.21 -2.98 -5.33
N SER A 164 -11.15 -2.61 -6.18
CA SER A 164 -11.56 -1.22 -6.44
C SER A 164 -13.04 -0.95 -6.12
N ASP A 165 -13.83 -2.03 -6.03
CA ASP A 165 -15.25 -2.04 -5.68
C ASP A 165 -15.52 -3.17 -4.67
N LEU A 166 -15.75 -2.81 -3.41
CA LEU A 166 -15.96 -3.79 -2.35
C LEU A 166 -17.34 -4.45 -2.41
N PHE A 167 -18.34 -3.78 -3.01
CA PHE A 167 -19.65 -4.41 -3.28
C PHE A 167 -19.48 -5.57 -4.26
N GLN A 168 -18.76 -5.34 -5.35
CA GLN A 168 -18.45 -6.41 -6.32
C GLN A 168 -17.68 -7.55 -5.64
N THR A 169 -16.68 -7.24 -4.80
CA THR A 169 -15.94 -8.27 -4.03
C THR A 169 -16.89 -9.08 -3.14
N TYR A 170 -17.85 -8.45 -2.49
CA TYR A 170 -18.84 -9.16 -1.66
C TYR A 170 -19.72 -10.09 -2.50
N GLU A 171 -20.11 -9.70 -3.71
CA GLU A 171 -20.93 -10.54 -4.59
C GLU A 171 -20.13 -11.69 -5.21
N GLU A 172 -18.94 -11.44 -5.69
CA GLU A 172 -18.09 -12.44 -6.35
C GLU A 172 -17.45 -13.44 -5.37
N ARG A 173 -17.10 -13.00 -4.14
CA ARG A 173 -16.35 -13.79 -3.17
C ARG A 173 -17.24 -14.26 -2.02
N VAL A 174 -18.06 -15.26 -2.30
CA VAL A 174 -18.97 -15.85 -1.30
C VAL A 174 -18.22 -16.34 -0.05
N ASP A 175 -17.02 -16.89 -0.23
CA ASP A 175 -16.11 -17.32 0.83
C ASP A 175 -15.68 -16.17 1.77
N LEU A 176 -15.61 -14.94 1.28
CA LEU A 176 -15.25 -13.77 2.08
C LEU A 176 -16.43 -13.08 2.78
N ARG A 177 -17.66 -13.36 2.40
CA ARG A 177 -18.87 -12.66 2.92
C ARG A 177 -18.97 -12.66 4.44
N ARG A 178 -18.66 -13.79 5.09
CA ARG A 178 -18.68 -13.89 6.57
C ARG A 178 -17.63 -12.98 7.20
N MET A 179 -16.43 -12.93 6.63
CA MET A 179 -15.35 -12.06 7.10
C MET A 179 -15.71 -10.59 6.86
N LEU A 180 -16.16 -10.22 5.65
CA LEU A 180 -16.54 -8.85 5.31
C LEU A 180 -17.68 -8.34 6.21
N LYS A 181 -18.74 -9.14 6.43
CA LYS A 181 -19.80 -8.76 7.37
C LYS A 181 -19.30 -8.49 8.79
N ARG A 182 -18.26 -9.18 9.23
CA ARG A 182 -17.70 -8.99 10.57
C ARG A 182 -16.79 -7.77 10.69
N VAL A 183 -16.02 -7.43 9.63
CA VAL A 183 -15.00 -6.37 9.71
C VAL A 183 -15.38 -5.07 9.03
N VAL A 184 -16.30 -5.12 8.06
CA VAL A 184 -16.77 -3.96 7.30
C VAL A 184 -18.23 -3.63 7.63
N GLY A 185 -19.05 -4.65 7.84
CA GLY A 185 -20.50 -4.55 7.97
C GLY A 185 -21.24 -5.24 6.81
N HIS A 186 -22.55 -5.16 6.80
CA HIS A 186 -23.38 -5.75 5.74
C HIS A 186 -23.63 -4.73 4.63
N PRO A 187 -23.40 -5.04 3.32
CA PRO A 187 -23.45 -4.04 2.25
C PRO A 187 -24.79 -3.31 2.11
N ARG A 188 -25.91 -3.96 2.53
CA ARG A 188 -27.25 -3.33 2.52
C ARG A 188 -27.58 -2.52 3.78
N LYS A 189 -26.87 -2.76 4.90
CA LYS A 189 -27.11 -2.07 6.17
C LYS A 189 -26.10 -0.95 6.40
N ASP A 190 -24.88 -1.17 5.93
CA ASP A 190 -23.73 -0.29 6.12
C ASP A 190 -23.10 0.07 4.76
N PRO A 191 -23.88 0.55 3.75
CA PRO A 191 -23.38 0.78 2.39
C PRO A 191 -22.23 1.79 2.36
N GLU A 192 -22.27 2.80 3.21
CA GLU A 192 -21.22 3.82 3.31
C GLU A 192 -19.83 3.23 3.67
N GLN A 193 -19.80 2.10 4.41
CA GLN A 193 -18.56 1.41 4.73
C GLN A 193 -17.95 0.73 3.50
N TYR A 194 -18.79 0.29 2.56
CA TYR A 194 -18.37 -0.28 1.29
C TYR A 194 -17.96 0.81 0.30
N GLU A 195 -18.75 1.87 0.17
CA GLU A 195 -18.45 3.01 -0.69
C GLU A 195 -17.13 3.67 -0.31
N ARG A 196 -16.90 3.91 0.98
CA ARG A 196 -15.64 4.48 1.48
C ARG A 196 -14.41 3.67 1.06
N ARG A 197 -14.53 2.35 0.93
CA ARG A 197 -13.46 1.42 0.56
C ARG A 197 -13.39 1.12 -0.94
N SER A 198 -14.25 1.73 -1.74
CA SER A 198 -14.40 1.44 -3.17
C SER A 198 -14.04 2.65 -4.01
N ALA A 199 -12.83 2.63 -4.57
CA ALA A 199 -12.28 3.76 -5.32
C ALA A 199 -13.12 4.18 -6.53
N VAL A 200 -13.91 3.28 -7.08
CA VAL A 200 -14.82 3.57 -8.20
C VAL A 200 -15.85 4.67 -7.88
N TYR A 201 -16.18 4.91 -6.60
CA TYR A 201 -17.13 5.93 -6.17
C TYR A 201 -16.49 7.32 -5.91
N TRP A 202 -15.16 7.39 -5.83
CA TRP A 202 -14.45 8.61 -5.49
C TRP A 202 -13.12 8.76 -6.26
N ALA A 203 -13.06 8.19 -7.47
CA ALA A 203 -11.90 8.27 -8.35
C ALA A 203 -11.50 9.73 -8.68
N ASP A 204 -12.46 10.65 -8.72
CA ASP A 204 -12.27 12.09 -8.88
C ASP A 204 -11.37 12.72 -7.81
N ARG A 205 -11.29 12.12 -6.63
CA ARG A 205 -10.48 12.59 -5.50
C ARG A 205 -9.04 12.09 -5.52
N ILE A 206 -8.69 11.15 -6.40
CA ILE A 206 -7.31 10.67 -6.57
C ILE A 206 -6.53 11.72 -7.37
N ARG A 207 -5.41 12.17 -6.81
CA ARG A 207 -4.52 13.17 -7.44
C ARG A 207 -3.30 12.55 -8.12
N SER A 208 -2.95 11.36 -7.73
CA SER A 208 -1.79 10.61 -8.21
C SER A 208 -2.05 9.94 -9.57
N PRO A 209 -1.04 9.81 -10.44
CA PRO A 209 -1.13 8.91 -11.60
C PRO A 209 -1.35 7.47 -11.15
N VAL A 210 -2.22 6.73 -11.82
CA VAL A 210 -2.58 5.34 -11.47
C VAL A 210 -2.22 4.38 -12.59
N LEU A 211 -1.48 3.32 -12.27
CA LEU A 211 -1.29 2.17 -13.16
C LEU A 211 -2.09 0.98 -12.63
N ILE A 212 -2.96 0.43 -13.46
CA ILE A 212 -3.74 -0.76 -13.17
C ILE A 212 -3.08 -1.96 -13.86
N VAL A 213 -2.68 -2.98 -13.10
CA VAL A 213 -2.08 -4.23 -13.59
C VAL A 213 -2.99 -5.40 -13.19
N HIS A 214 -3.48 -6.18 -14.16
CA HIS A 214 -4.42 -7.25 -13.86
C HIS A 214 -4.30 -8.45 -14.81
N GLY A 215 -4.40 -9.65 -14.27
CA GLY A 215 -4.53 -10.88 -15.06
C GLY A 215 -5.98 -11.13 -15.47
N THR A 216 -6.23 -11.42 -16.77
CA THR A 216 -7.61 -11.55 -17.27
C THR A 216 -8.34 -12.79 -16.75
N CYS A 217 -7.62 -13.79 -16.26
CA CYS A 217 -8.15 -15.03 -15.67
C CYS A 217 -7.99 -15.05 -14.13
N ASP A 218 -8.00 -13.89 -13.47
CA ASP A 218 -7.89 -13.79 -12.01
C ASP A 218 -9.16 -14.31 -11.30
N PRO A 219 -9.07 -15.45 -10.56
CA PRO A 219 -10.23 -16.03 -9.87
C PRO A 219 -10.47 -15.42 -8.48
N GLN A 220 -9.56 -14.58 -7.97
CA GLN A 220 -9.66 -13.99 -6.64
C GLN A 220 -10.23 -12.57 -6.67
N VAL A 221 -9.83 -11.80 -7.68
CA VAL A 221 -10.32 -10.45 -7.95
C VAL A 221 -10.62 -10.38 -9.44
N GLY A 222 -11.90 -10.45 -9.81
CA GLY A 222 -12.31 -10.47 -11.19
C GLY A 222 -11.80 -9.25 -11.97
N VAL A 223 -11.41 -9.43 -13.23
CA VAL A 223 -10.88 -8.35 -14.11
C VAL A 223 -11.86 -7.18 -14.27
N GLY A 224 -13.15 -7.39 -13.99
CA GLY A 224 -14.17 -6.34 -13.91
C GLY A 224 -13.82 -5.22 -12.90
N GLN A 225 -13.09 -5.53 -11.83
CA GLN A 225 -12.58 -4.55 -10.88
C GLN A 225 -11.62 -3.56 -11.55
N ALA A 226 -10.67 -4.06 -12.35
CA ALA A 226 -9.73 -3.24 -13.10
C ALA A 226 -10.43 -2.34 -14.12
N ARG A 227 -11.38 -2.90 -14.87
CA ARG A 227 -12.15 -2.15 -15.89
C ARG A 227 -13.00 -1.05 -15.26
N LYS A 228 -13.73 -1.34 -14.18
CA LYS A 228 -14.51 -0.33 -13.45
C LYS A 228 -13.64 0.80 -12.89
N LEU A 229 -12.45 0.48 -12.36
CA LEU A 229 -11.54 1.51 -11.88
C LEU A 229 -11.04 2.38 -13.03
N ALA A 230 -10.64 1.78 -14.16
CA ALA A 230 -10.22 2.51 -15.34
C ALA A 230 -11.31 3.46 -15.85
N GLU A 231 -12.55 2.96 -16.00
CA GLU A 231 -13.70 3.77 -16.41
C GLU A 231 -14.00 4.93 -15.43
N ALA A 232 -13.84 4.69 -14.12
CA ALA A 232 -14.06 5.73 -13.12
C ALA A 232 -12.96 6.81 -13.18
N LEU A 233 -11.70 6.42 -13.37
CA LEU A 233 -10.58 7.34 -13.54
C LEU A 233 -10.70 8.13 -14.84
N GLU A 234 -11.10 7.50 -15.94
CA GLU A 234 -11.33 8.14 -17.23
C GLU A 234 -12.43 9.20 -17.15
N ARG A 235 -13.60 8.84 -16.59
CA ARG A 235 -14.71 9.80 -16.38
C ARG A 235 -14.31 10.98 -15.50
N ALA A 236 -13.36 10.76 -14.57
CA ALA A 236 -12.84 11.81 -13.68
C ALA A 236 -11.66 12.60 -14.29
N GLY A 237 -11.26 12.32 -15.54
CA GLY A 237 -10.14 12.98 -16.23
C GLY A 237 -8.79 12.76 -15.55
N LYS A 238 -8.57 11.58 -14.93
CA LYS A 238 -7.33 11.27 -14.20
C LYS A 238 -6.26 10.69 -15.10
N ASP A 239 -4.99 10.96 -14.76
CA ASP A 239 -3.84 10.31 -15.42
C ASP A 239 -3.80 8.85 -14.98
N TYR A 240 -4.12 7.94 -15.89
CA TYR A 240 -4.06 6.51 -15.63
C TYR A 240 -3.56 5.72 -16.84
N ALA A 241 -3.10 4.50 -16.56
CA ALA A 241 -2.82 3.47 -17.57
C ALA A 241 -3.34 2.12 -17.06
N MET A 242 -3.67 1.22 -17.98
CA MET A 242 -4.11 -0.13 -17.63
C MET A 242 -3.38 -1.16 -18.49
N GLU A 243 -2.77 -2.14 -17.83
CA GLU A 243 -2.10 -3.28 -18.43
C GLU A 243 -2.82 -4.57 -18.04
N LEU A 244 -3.47 -5.20 -19.01
CA LEU A 244 -4.13 -6.49 -18.85
C LEU A 244 -3.22 -7.60 -19.39
N TYR A 245 -2.99 -8.60 -18.55
CA TYR A 245 -2.16 -9.76 -18.89
C TYR A 245 -3.07 -10.95 -19.20
N GLU A 246 -3.17 -11.25 -20.48
CA GLU A 246 -4.10 -12.26 -21.01
C GLU A 246 -3.77 -13.66 -20.46
N GLY A 247 -4.79 -14.37 -19.99
CA GLY A 247 -4.68 -15.71 -19.44
C GLY A 247 -4.02 -15.80 -18.05
N LEU A 248 -3.45 -14.71 -17.53
CA LEU A 248 -2.81 -14.74 -16.22
C LEU A 248 -3.82 -14.62 -15.08
N GLN A 249 -3.46 -15.29 -13.98
CA GLN A 249 -4.27 -15.34 -12.75
C GLN A 249 -3.85 -14.26 -11.75
N HIS A 250 -4.39 -14.30 -10.51
CA HIS A 250 -4.09 -13.36 -9.43
C HIS A 250 -2.61 -13.23 -9.08
N ARG A 251 -1.87 -14.34 -9.19
CA ARG A 251 -0.41 -14.38 -9.04
C ARG A 251 0.19 -14.83 -10.34
N PHE A 252 1.03 -13.99 -10.90
CA PHE A 252 1.71 -14.31 -12.15
C PHE A 252 2.78 -15.38 -11.91
N PRO A 253 3.03 -16.25 -12.88
CA PRO A 253 4.23 -17.08 -12.89
C PRO A 253 5.49 -16.22 -12.80
N LYS A 254 6.59 -16.80 -12.33
CA LYS A 254 7.79 -16.03 -11.96
C LYS A 254 8.32 -15.15 -13.12
N GLU A 255 8.38 -15.67 -14.33
CA GLU A 255 8.93 -14.93 -15.48
C GLU A 255 8.03 -13.77 -15.90
N GLU A 256 6.71 -14.00 -15.92
CA GLU A 256 5.72 -12.98 -16.22
C GLU A 256 5.67 -11.92 -15.11
N ASP A 257 5.81 -12.34 -13.84
CA ASP A 257 5.84 -11.45 -12.68
C ASP A 257 7.06 -10.51 -12.75
N GLU A 258 8.25 -11.02 -13.08
CA GLU A 258 9.45 -10.19 -13.23
C GLU A 258 9.33 -9.23 -14.44
N ARG A 259 8.82 -9.69 -15.60
CA ARG A 259 8.57 -8.83 -16.76
C ARG A 259 7.57 -7.73 -16.46
N ALA A 260 6.46 -8.07 -15.80
CA ALA A 260 5.45 -7.10 -15.40
C ALA A 260 6.01 -6.09 -14.37
N LEU A 261 6.86 -6.55 -13.43
CA LEU A 261 7.56 -5.64 -12.51
C LEU A 261 8.48 -4.67 -13.26
N ASP A 262 9.22 -5.12 -14.28
CA ASP A 262 10.10 -4.26 -15.06
C ASP A 262 9.30 -3.16 -15.78
N ALA A 263 8.17 -3.52 -16.40
CA ALA A 263 7.25 -2.56 -17.01
C ALA A 263 6.67 -1.56 -16.00
N VAL A 264 6.19 -2.05 -14.86
CA VAL A 264 5.70 -1.23 -13.74
C VAL A 264 6.74 -0.22 -13.29
N PHE A 265 7.99 -0.66 -13.04
CA PHE A 265 9.04 0.23 -12.58
C PHE A 265 9.53 1.22 -13.65
N ALA A 266 9.48 0.87 -14.93
CA ALA A 266 9.71 1.80 -16.03
C ALA A 266 8.65 2.91 -16.05
N TRP A 267 7.37 2.54 -15.90
CA TRP A 267 6.26 3.49 -15.81
C TRP A 267 6.39 4.39 -14.56
N VAL A 268 6.66 3.83 -13.39
CA VAL A 268 6.86 4.59 -12.14
C VAL A 268 7.96 5.64 -12.30
N ARG A 269 9.13 5.24 -12.85
CA ARG A 269 10.24 6.19 -13.08
C ARG A 269 9.85 7.31 -14.02
N SER A 270 9.08 7.03 -15.08
CA SER A 270 8.59 8.05 -16.00
C SER A 270 7.71 9.10 -15.32
N LYS A 271 6.88 8.67 -14.38
CA LYS A 271 6.01 9.59 -13.61
C LYS A 271 6.79 10.39 -12.58
N LEU A 272 7.74 9.79 -11.88
CA LEU A 272 8.63 10.50 -10.93
C LEU A 272 9.49 11.56 -11.64
N ALA A 273 10.01 11.26 -12.84
CA ALA A 273 10.80 12.21 -13.63
C ALA A 273 9.97 13.40 -14.08
N ARG A 274 8.71 13.23 -14.48
CA ARG A 274 7.80 14.33 -14.83
C ARG A 274 7.53 15.23 -13.63
N HIS A 275 7.24 14.63 -12.47
CA HIS A 275 7.02 15.41 -11.24
C HIS A 275 8.22 16.27 -10.86
N ALA A 276 9.45 15.75 -11.00
CA ALA A 276 10.67 16.51 -10.76
C ALA A 276 10.81 17.70 -11.73
N ALA A 277 10.45 17.51 -13.01
CA ALA A 277 10.51 18.59 -14.01
C ALA A 277 9.46 19.69 -13.80
N GLU A 278 8.29 19.36 -13.25
CA GLU A 278 7.21 20.32 -12.94
C GLU A 278 7.45 21.09 -11.64
N SER A 279 8.39 20.64 -10.80
CA SER A 279 8.71 21.24 -9.49
C SER A 279 9.92 22.20 -9.55
N VAL A 280 10.55 22.37 -10.73
CA VAL A 280 11.64 23.30 -11.04
C VAL A 280 11.07 24.52 -11.77
#